data_dca17413b1b0317a2ea4c07fe69e2bb1
#
_entry.id   dca17413b1b0317a2ea4c07fe69e2bb1
#
_cell.length_a   1.000
_cell.length_b   1.000
_cell.length_c   1.000
_cell.angle_alpha   90.00
_cell.angle_beta   90.00
_cell.angle_gamma   90.00
#
_symmetry.space_group_name_H-M   'P 1'
#
loop_
_entity.id
_entity.type
_entity.pdbx_description
1 polymer ?
#
loop_
_entity_poly.entity_id
_entity_poly.type
_entity_poly.pdbx_seq_one_letter_code
_entity_poly.pdbx_strand_id
1 'polypeptide(L)'
;AILIVDASQGVEAQTLANVYLAIEQDLEIIPVINKIDLPSADVERVRQEIEEILGIDASMAIPVSAKTGEGIEDILEAVVNYIPAPDDNSDKPLRAMVFDSVYDQYLGTVCYFKVVDGSINIGDKVRFMASGKECEVVELGYQTPARKPVKKLTCGDVGYFAGSIKELTRFVGDTITNVERP
;
A
#
# COMPACT_ATOMS: atom_id res chain seq x y z
N ALA A 1 3.58 9.29 0.08
CA ALA A 1 2.47 9.39 1.05
C ALA A 1 1.52 10.53 0.64
N ILE A 2 0.23 10.39 0.97
CA ILE A 2 -0.74 11.49 0.81
C ILE A 2 -0.97 12.07 2.22
N LEU A 3 -0.65 13.35 2.39
CA LEU A 3 -0.87 14.10 3.63
C LEU A 3 -2.22 14.83 3.55
N ILE A 4 -3.21 14.40 4.32
CA ILE A 4 -4.53 15.03 4.31
C ILE A 4 -4.65 15.96 5.50
N VAL A 5 -4.94 17.25 5.23
CA VAL A 5 -5.16 18.31 6.23
C VAL A 5 -6.57 18.85 6.05
N ASP A 6 -7.26 19.14 7.15
CA ASP A 6 -8.62 19.71 7.16
C ASP A 6 -8.57 21.20 6.85
N ALA A 7 -9.33 21.66 5.84
CA ALA A 7 -9.38 23.06 5.42
C ALA A 7 -9.91 24.01 6.49
N SER A 8 -10.64 23.51 7.49
CA SER A 8 -11.20 24.31 8.57
C SER A 8 -10.38 24.27 9.86
N GLN A 9 -9.76 23.10 10.16
CA GLN A 9 -9.02 22.88 11.40
C GLN A 9 -7.53 23.20 11.24
N GLY A 10 -6.96 22.98 10.03
CA GLY A 10 -5.54 23.18 9.78
C GLY A 10 -4.67 22.03 10.26
N VAL A 11 -3.40 22.33 10.56
CA VAL A 11 -2.40 21.34 11.00
C VAL A 11 -2.58 21.03 12.48
N GLU A 12 -2.85 19.76 12.79
CA GLU A 12 -3.00 19.25 14.15
C GLU A 12 -1.76 18.46 14.61
N ALA A 13 -1.64 18.20 15.91
CA ALA A 13 -0.50 17.48 16.48
C ALA A 13 -0.31 16.08 15.87
N GLN A 14 -1.39 15.38 15.52
CA GLN A 14 -1.32 14.08 14.86
C GLN A 14 -0.79 14.19 13.43
N THR A 15 -1.16 15.26 12.71
CA THR A 15 -0.63 15.56 11.38
C THR A 15 0.89 15.69 11.42
N LEU A 16 1.40 16.47 12.37
CA LEU A 16 2.83 16.68 12.58
C LEU A 16 3.56 15.36 12.87
N ALA A 17 3.03 14.53 13.79
CA ALA A 17 3.63 13.24 14.12
C ALA A 17 3.71 12.30 12.90
N ASN A 18 2.63 12.23 12.10
CA ASN A 18 2.59 11.38 10.91
C ASN A 18 3.54 11.88 9.81
N VAL A 19 3.70 13.20 9.67
CA VAL A 19 4.64 13.78 8.69
C VAL A 19 6.08 13.40 9.04
N TYR A 20 6.48 13.50 10.32
CA TYR A 20 7.82 13.10 10.72
C TYR A 20 8.09 11.62 10.43
N LEU A 21 7.11 10.73 10.68
CA LEU A 21 7.25 9.31 10.31
C LEU A 21 7.40 9.11 8.80
N ALA A 22 6.70 9.89 7.99
CA ALA A 22 6.82 9.81 6.53
C ALA A 22 8.21 10.30 6.05
N ILE A 23 8.73 11.38 6.63
CA ILE A 23 10.06 11.91 6.34
C ILE A 23 11.15 10.92 6.77
N GLU A 24 11.05 10.32 7.95
CA GLU A 24 11.99 9.30 8.42
C GLU A 24 12.07 8.08 7.50
N GLN A 25 11.01 7.78 6.76
CA GLN A 25 10.96 6.70 5.77
C GLN A 25 11.29 7.17 4.34
N ASP A 26 11.77 8.41 4.18
CA ASP A 26 12.11 9.00 2.87
C ASP A 26 10.97 8.91 1.86
N LEU A 27 9.73 9.13 2.32
CA LEU A 27 8.55 9.06 1.46
C LEU A 27 8.30 10.40 0.77
N GLU A 28 8.00 10.34 -0.53
CA GLU A 28 7.42 11.48 -1.25
C GLU A 28 6.06 11.84 -0.64
N ILE A 29 5.84 13.13 -0.32
CA ILE A 29 4.65 13.61 0.37
C ILE A 29 3.85 14.52 -0.56
N ILE A 30 2.59 14.14 -0.84
CA ILE A 30 1.64 14.95 -1.58
C ILE A 30 0.68 15.60 -0.58
N PRO A 31 0.75 16.93 -0.35
CA PRO A 31 -0.19 17.61 0.54
C PRO A 31 -1.56 17.76 -0.12
N VAL A 32 -2.61 17.45 0.64
CA VAL A 32 -4.02 17.53 0.23
C VAL A 32 -4.81 18.27 1.30
N ILE A 33 -5.54 19.30 0.91
CA ILE A 33 -6.39 20.10 1.80
C ILE A 33 -7.84 19.70 1.57
N ASN A 34 -8.39 18.92 2.52
CA ASN A 34 -9.73 18.33 2.40
C ASN A 34 -10.81 19.18 3.10
N LYS A 35 -12.06 18.90 2.76
CA LYS A 35 -13.27 19.55 3.27
C LYS A 35 -13.44 21.00 2.82
N ILE A 36 -13.05 21.32 1.59
CA ILE A 36 -13.24 22.66 1.00
C ILE A 36 -14.72 23.03 0.84
N ASP A 37 -15.64 22.06 0.94
CA ASP A 37 -17.10 22.25 0.92
C ASP A 37 -17.66 22.90 2.19
N LEU A 38 -16.86 23.01 3.26
CA LEU A 38 -17.31 23.63 4.50
C LEU A 38 -17.28 25.16 4.42
N PRO A 39 -18.28 25.88 5.00
CA PRO A 39 -18.27 27.33 5.04
C PRO A 39 -17.08 27.96 5.81
N SER A 40 -16.46 27.17 6.70
CA SER A 40 -15.29 27.56 7.50
C SER A 40 -13.97 27.18 6.86
N ALA A 41 -13.98 26.63 5.65
CA ALA A 41 -12.77 26.23 4.95
C ALA A 41 -11.93 27.46 4.55
N ASP A 42 -10.62 27.41 4.83
CA ASP A 42 -9.65 28.44 4.44
C ASP A 42 -8.39 27.76 3.92
N VAL A 43 -8.38 27.54 2.61
CA VAL A 43 -7.32 26.80 1.90
C VAL A 43 -5.98 27.54 2.01
N GLU A 44 -5.97 28.86 1.86
CA GLU A 44 -4.72 29.65 1.85
C GLU A 44 -4.07 29.68 3.24
N ARG A 45 -4.87 29.83 4.29
CA ARG A 45 -4.39 29.74 5.67
C ARG A 45 -3.74 28.37 5.93
N VAL A 46 -4.43 27.29 5.56
CA VAL A 46 -3.93 25.93 5.79
C VAL A 46 -2.68 25.64 4.95
N ARG A 47 -2.58 26.19 3.75
CA ARG A 47 -1.39 26.10 2.91
C ARG A 47 -0.18 26.73 3.60
N GLN A 48 -0.34 27.92 4.17
CA GLN A 48 0.70 28.57 4.96
C GLN A 48 1.08 27.78 6.22
N GLU A 49 0.08 27.20 6.94
CA GLU A 49 0.37 26.36 8.09
C GLU A 49 1.18 25.11 7.73
N ILE A 50 0.92 24.48 6.58
CA ILE A 50 1.71 23.35 6.09
C ILE A 50 3.16 23.75 5.85
N GLU A 51 3.40 24.90 5.22
CA GLU A 51 4.75 25.40 4.96
C GLU A 51 5.49 25.81 6.24
N GLU A 52 4.83 26.55 7.13
CA GLU A 52 5.46 27.12 8.33
C GLU A 52 5.68 26.05 9.43
N ILE A 53 4.72 25.14 9.63
CA ILE A 53 4.76 24.17 10.72
C ILE A 53 5.44 22.87 10.31
N LEU A 54 5.17 22.39 9.10
CA LEU A 54 5.68 21.10 8.63
C LEU A 54 6.96 21.24 7.78
N GLY A 55 7.26 22.44 7.27
CA GLY A 55 8.42 22.68 6.40
C GLY A 55 8.30 21.99 5.03
N ILE A 56 7.09 21.67 4.60
CA ILE A 56 6.79 21.02 3.31
C ILE A 56 6.32 22.10 2.34
N ASP A 57 6.81 22.10 1.10
CA ASP A 57 6.28 22.94 0.04
C ASP A 57 4.82 22.63 -0.23
N ALA A 58 3.94 23.57 0.10
CA ALA A 58 2.50 23.45 -0.09
C ALA A 58 1.99 24.20 -1.33
N SER A 59 2.88 24.73 -2.18
CA SER A 59 2.49 25.41 -3.42
C SER A 59 1.64 24.52 -4.33
N MET A 60 1.91 23.20 -4.31
CA MET A 60 1.21 22.16 -5.06
C MET A 60 0.14 21.44 -4.23
N ALA A 61 -0.21 21.95 -3.03
CA ALA A 61 -1.25 21.35 -2.21
C ALA A 61 -2.60 21.34 -2.93
N ILE A 62 -3.22 20.16 -3.02
CA ILE A 62 -4.45 19.93 -3.79
C ILE A 62 -5.66 20.17 -2.91
N PRO A 63 -6.49 21.18 -3.20
CA PRO A 63 -7.74 21.40 -2.48
C PRO A 63 -8.81 20.42 -2.95
N VAL A 64 -9.46 19.73 -2.03
CA VAL A 64 -10.45 18.69 -2.34
C VAL A 64 -11.65 18.67 -1.39
N SER A 65 -12.72 18.06 -1.83
CA SER A 65 -13.81 17.60 -0.96
C SER A 65 -14.07 16.11 -1.22
N ALA A 66 -13.66 15.27 -0.32
CA ALA A 66 -13.96 13.84 -0.38
C ALA A 66 -15.49 13.57 -0.32
N LYS A 67 -16.28 14.50 0.24
CA LYS A 67 -17.72 14.40 0.33
C LYS A 67 -18.41 14.67 -1.01
N THR A 68 -17.96 15.66 -1.76
CA THR A 68 -18.55 16.04 -3.06
C THR A 68 -17.87 15.36 -4.24
N GLY A 69 -16.66 14.86 -4.05
CA GLY A 69 -15.81 14.29 -5.11
C GLY A 69 -14.93 15.34 -5.81
N GLU A 70 -15.02 16.61 -5.45
CA GLU A 70 -14.22 17.69 -6.04
C GLU A 70 -12.74 17.50 -5.76
N GLY A 71 -11.87 17.60 -6.80
CA GLY A 71 -10.42 17.49 -6.72
C GLY A 71 -9.88 16.06 -6.52
N ILE A 72 -10.72 15.02 -6.48
CA ILE A 72 -10.26 13.65 -6.27
C ILE A 72 -9.44 13.13 -7.44
N GLU A 73 -9.81 13.46 -8.67
CA GLU A 73 -9.04 13.09 -9.86
C GLU A 73 -7.63 13.71 -9.84
N ASP A 74 -7.50 14.95 -9.36
CA ASP A 74 -6.21 15.63 -9.26
C ASP A 74 -5.26 14.91 -8.27
N ILE A 75 -5.80 14.31 -7.18
CA ILE A 75 -5.00 13.48 -6.28
C ILE A 75 -4.47 12.24 -7.02
N LEU A 76 -5.33 11.57 -7.80
CA LEU A 76 -4.94 10.36 -8.53
C LEU A 76 -3.87 10.67 -9.58
N GLU A 77 -4.02 11.77 -10.29
CA GLU A 77 -3.01 12.26 -11.25
C GLU A 77 -1.70 12.62 -10.55
N ALA A 78 -1.77 13.28 -9.39
CA ALA A 78 -0.58 13.60 -8.61
C ALA A 78 0.15 12.35 -8.13
N VAL A 79 -0.58 11.31 -7.69
CA VAL A 79 0.01 10.01 -7.32
C VAL A 79 0.76 9.40 -8.50
N VAL A 80 0.18 9.41 -9.70
CA VAL A 80 0.83 8.85 -10.90
C VAL A 80 2.07 9.64 -11.31
N ASN A 81 2.03 10.97 -11.15
CA ASN A 81 3.09 11.86 -11.64
C ASN A 81 4.25 12.01 -10.64
N TYR A 82 4.00 11.99 -9.34
CA TYR A 82 4.99 12.33 -8.31
C TYR A 82 5.46 11.15 -7.46
N ILE A 83 4.64 10.10 -7.29
CA ILE A 83 5.09 8.94 -6.52
C ILE A 83 5.84 7.98 -7.45
N PRO A 84 7.14 7.67 -7.15
CA PRO A 84 7.91 6.77 -7.99
C PRO A 84 7.29 5.38 -8.02
N ALA A 85 7.26 4.78 -9.21
CA ALA A 85 6.87 3.39 -9.36
C ALA A 85 7.86 2.46 -8.61
N PRO A 86 7.42 1.28 -8.16
CA PRO A 86 8.35 0.27 -7.64
C PRO A 86 9.44 -0.07 -8.64
N ASP A 87 10.65 -0.34 -8.15
CA ASP A 87 11.73 -0.84 -9.00
C ASP A 87 11.30 -2.14 -9.69
N ASP A 88 11.59 -2.25 -10.98
CA ASP A 88 11.36 -3.51 -11.71
C ASP A 88 12.48 -4.51 -11.42
N ASN A 89 12.21 -5.39 -10.47
CA ASN A 89 13.08 -6.49 -10.08
C ASN A 89 12.48 -7.85 -10.48
N SER A 90 11.68 -7.90 -11.54
CA SER A 90 10.98 -9.12 -11.98
C SER A 90 11.92 -10.26 -12.41
N ASP A 91 13.16 -9.96 -12.77
CA ASP A 91 14.19 -10.95 -13.14
C ASP A 91 14.84 -11.66 -11.95
N LYS A 92 14.70 -11.10 -10.74
CA LYS A 92 15.28 -11.67 -9.52
C LYS A 92 14.50 -12.88 -9.03
N PRO A 93 15.09 -13.71 -8.13
CA PRO A 93 14.34 -14.71 -7.38
C PRO A 93 13.15 -14.10 -6.65
N LEU A 94 12.09 -14.89 -6.49
CA LEU A 94 10.90 -14.44 -5.75
C LEU A 94 11.27 -14.04 -4.32
N ARG A 95 10.89 -12.84 -3.95
CA ARG A 95 10.88 -12.35 -2.58
C ARG A 95 9.56 -11.60 -2.36
N ALA A 96 8.71 -12.13 -1.51
CA ALA A 96 7.43 -11.52 -1.20
C ALA A 96 7.20 -11.47 0.30
N MET A 97 6.62 -10.38 0.80
CA MET A 97 6.33 -10.16 2.21
C MET A 97 4.86 -10.42 2.49
N VAL A 98 4.58 -11.31 3.44
CA VAL A 98 3.22 -11.56 3.94
C VAL A 98 2.89 -10.51 4.99
N PHE A 99 1.84 -9.71 4.75
CA PHE A 99 1.41 -8.68 5.69
C PHE A 99 0.08 -9.03 6.39
N ASP A 100 -0.68 -10.00 5.86
CA ASP A 100 -1.90 -10.50 6.51
C ASP A 100 -2.19 -11.94 6.12
N SER A 101 -2.96 -12.66 6.94
CA SER A 101 -3.43 -14.00 6.64
C SER A 101 -4.79 -14.29 7.27
N VAL A 102 -5.68 -14.90 6.51
CA VAL A 102 -7.01 -15.32 6.97
C VAL A 102 -7.25 -16.79 6.68
N TYR A 103 -8.05 -17.43 7.50
CA TYR A 103 -8.46 -18.80 7.24
C TYR A 103 -9.80 -18.82 6.49
N ASP A 104 -9.81 -19.46 5.34
CA ASP A 104 -10.98 -19.70 4.52
C ASP A 104 -11.39 -21.17 4.62
N GLN A 105 -12.67 -21.46 4.81
CA GLN A 105 -13.16 -22.84 5.02
C GLN A 105 -12.95 -23.74 3.79
N TYR A 106 -12.86 -23.16 2.59
CA TYR A 106 -12.70 -23.89 1.32
C TYR A 106 -11.26 -23.92 0.84
N LEU A 107 -10.55 -22.80 0.97
CA LEU A 107 -9.20 -22.61 0.44
C LEU A 107 -8.10 -22.88 1.47
N GLY A 108 -8.45 -23.02 2.75
CA GLY A 108 -7.47 -23.10 3.83
C GLY A 108 -6.89 -21.73 4.18
N THR A 109 -5.61 -21.66 4.46
CA THR A 109 -4.95 -20.38 4.76
C THR A 109 -4.73 -19.59 3.49
N VAL A 110 -5.30 -18.38 3.46
CA VAL A 110 -5.10 -17.37 2.42
C VAL A 110 -4.15 -16.32 2.96
N CYS A 111 -3.03 -16.12 2.29
CA CYS A 111 -2.02 -15.14 2.64
C CYS A 111 -2.14 -13.91 1.73
N TYR A 112 -2.15 -12.72 2.32
CA TYR A 112 -2.04 -11.46 1.60
C TYR A 112 -0.58 -11.00 1.64
N PHE A 113 -0.05 -10.64 0.48
CA PHE A 113 1.37 -10.39 0.33
C PHE A 113 1.66 -9.31 -0.71
N LYS A 114 2.86 -8.74 -0.62
CA LYS A 114 3.44 -7.84 -1.63
C LYS A 114 4.64 -8.54 -2.26
N VAL A 115 4.69 -8.61 -3.58
CA VAL A 115 5.88 -9.06 -4.31
C VAL A 115 6.90 -7.93 -4.32
N VAL A 116 8.06 -8.18 -3.73
CA VAL A 116 9.17 -7.22 -3.67
C VAL A 116 10.15 -7.44 -4.82
N ASP A 117 10.48 -8.70 -5.12
CA ASP A 117 11.31 -9.10 -6.23
C ASP A 117 10.72 -10.33 -6.92
N GLY A 118 11.03 -10.51 -8.19
CA GLY A 118 10.66 -11.68 -8.98
C GLY A 118 9.18 -11.75 -9.31
N SER A 119 8.67 -12.96 -9.39
CA SER A 119 7.27 -13.23 -9.70
C SER A 119 6.80 -14.55 -9.08
N ILE A 120 5.49 -14.68 -8.90
CA ILE A 120 4.81 -15.87 -8.39
C ILE A 120 3.70 -16.29 -9.35
N ASN A 121 3.56 -17.59 -9.60
CA ASN A 121 2.56 -18.17 -10.50
C ASN A 121 1.73 -19.23 -9.77
N ILE A 122 0.55 -19.52 -10.29
CA ILE A 122 -0.20 -20.71 -9.87
C ILE A 122 0.62 -21.95 -10.17
N GLY A 123 0.69 -22.88 -9.21
CA GLY A 123 1.48 -24.11 -9.29
C GLY A 123 2.92 -23.98 -8.79
N ASP A 124 3.41 -22.78 -8.50
CA ASP A 124 4.74 -22.59 -7.93
C ASP A 124 4.81 -23.21 -6.53
N LYS A 125 5.96 -23.81 -6.21
CA LYS A 125 6.28 -24.24 -4.84
C LYS A 125 7.02 -23.12 -4.12
N VAL A 126 6.41 -22.63 -3.06
CA VAL A 126 6.94 -21.54 -2.26
C VAL A 126 7.31 -22.01 -0.86
N ARG A 127 8.30 -21.32 -0.27
CA ARG A 127 8.77 -21.54 1.10
C ARG A 127 8.62 -20.27 1.91
N PHE A 128 8.10 -20.40 3.11
CA PHE A 128 8.11 -19.37 4.13
C PHE A 128 9.46 -19.41 4.84
N MET A 129 10.22 -18.32 4.78
CA MET A 129 11.61 -18.29 5.24
C MET A 129 11.76 -18.49 6.75
N ALA A 130 10.89 -17.88 7.56
CA ALA A 130 10.97 -17.97 9.01
C ALA A 130 10.52 -19.34 9.54
N SER A 131 9.43 -19.89 9.01
CA SER A 131 8.86 -21.16 9.46
C SER A 131 9.46 -22.38 8.76
N GLY A 132 10.12 -22.19 7.60
CA GLY A 132 10.60 -23.26 6.74
C GLY A 132 9.50 -24.08 6.06
N LYS A 133 8.23 -23.71 6.23
CA LYS A 133 7.09 -24.42 5.63
C LYS A 133 7.05 -24.19 4.13
N GLU A 134 6.67 -25.24 3.41
CA GLU A 134 6.51 -25.20 1.95
C GLU A 134 5.05 -25.48 1.59
N CYS A 135 4.59 -24.85 0.52
CA CYS A 135 3.29 -25.14 -0.07
C CYS A 135 3.30 -24.87 -1.57
N GLU A 136 2.32 -25.45 -2.24
CA GLU A 136 2.01 -25.15 -3.63
C GLU A 136 0.96 -24.04 -3.70
N VAL A 137 1.13 -23.08 -4.60
CA VAL A 137 0.17 -22.01 -4.88
C VAL A 137 -0.99 -22.58 -5.67
N VAL A 138 -2.12 -22.76 -5.01
CA VAL A 138 -3.35 -23.33 -5.60
C VAL A 138 -4.21 -22.24 -6.25
N GLU A 139 -4.29 -21.08 -5.63
CA GLU A 139 -5.02 -19.92 -6.12
C GLU A 139 -4.18 -18.66 -5.89
N LEU A 140 -4.24 -17.73 -6.83
CA LEU A 140 -3.49 -16.48 -6.83
C LEU A 140 -4.39 -15.36 -7.38
N GLY A 141 -4.33 -14.15 -6.82
CA GLY A 141 -5.14 -13.06 -7.34
C GLY A 141 -4.97 -11.74 -6.64
N TYR A 142 -5.71 -10.74 -7.13
CA TYR A 142 -5.85 -9.45 -6.50
C TYR A 142 -7.04 -9.46 -5.54
N GLN A 143 -6.91 -8.75 -4.41
CA GLN A 143 -8.02 -8.43 -3.53
C GLN A 143 -8.52 -7.03 -3.91
N THR A 144 -9.57 -7.01 -4.74
CA THR A 144 -10.46 -5.85 -4.90
C THR A 144 -11.63 -6.05 -3.93
N PRO A 145 -12.73 -5.31 -3.89
CA PRO A 145 -13.82 -5.68 -2.98
C PRO A 145 -14.17 -7.18 -3.08
N ALA A 146 -14.11 -7.76 -4.28
CA ALA A 146 -14.15 -9.22 -4.48
C ALA A 146 -12.77 -9.75 -4.90
N ARG A 147 -12.47 -11.02 -4.58
CA ARG A 147 -11.27 -11.70 -5.07
C ARG A 147 -11.31 -11.81 -6.59
N LYS A 148 -10.22 -11.44 -7.25
CA LYS A 148 -10.04 -11.51 -8.69
C LYS A 148 -8.86 -12.42 -9.02
N PRO A 149 -9.08 -13.71 -9.34
CA PRO A 149 -8.03 -14.64 -9.65
C PRO A 149 -7.21 -14.23 -10.88
N VAL A 150 -5.89 -14.42 -10.81
CA VAL A 150 -4.95 -14.23 -11.91
C VAL A 150 -3.96 -15.38 -11.95
N LYS A 151 -3.23 -15.55 -13.07
CA LYS A 151 -2.27 -16.63 -13.22
C LYS A 151 -0.88 -16.30 -12.66
N LYS A 152 -0.53 -15.01 -12.61
CA LYS A 152 0.79 -14.51 -12.25
C LYS A 152 0.66 -13.16 -11.54
N LEU A 153 1.52 -12.93 -10.52
CA LEU A 153 1.83 -11.63 -9.93
C LEU A 153 3.32 -11.37 -10.03
N THR A 154 3.71 -10.10 -10.23
CA THR A 154 5.08 -9.68 -10.44
C THR A 154 5.52 -8.64 -9.41
N CYS A 155 6.79 -8.30 -9.41
CA CYS A 155 7.37 -7.25 -8.57
C CYS A 155 6.50 -5.99 -8.56
N GLY A 156 6.22 -5.47 -7.37
CA GLY A 156 5.32 -4.33 -7.15
C GLY A 156 3.86 -4.70 -6.88
N ASP A 157 3.41 -5.88 -7.34
CA ASP A 157 2.03 -6.32 -7.14
C ASP A 157 1.73 -6.64 -5.66
N VAL A 158 0.52 -6.29 -5.25
CA VAL A 158 -0.08 -6.68 -3.97
C VAL A 158 -1.28 -7.57 -4.24
N GLY A 159 -1.28 -8.75 -3.64
CA GLY A 159 -2.34 -9.72 -3.89
C GLY A 159 -2.50 -10.74 -2.79
N TYR A 160 -3.20 -11.82 -3.11
CA TYR A 160 -3.37 -12.96 -2.22
C TYR A 160 -2.99 -14.25 -2.93
N PHE A 161 -2.59 -15.26 -2.14
CA PHE A 161 -2.57 -16.63 -2.59
C PHE A 161 -3.17 -17.56 -1.55
N ALA A 162 -3.74 -18.67 -2.02
CA ALA A 162 -4.10 -19.82 -1.22
C ALA A 162 -3.12 -20.94 -1.51
N GLY A 163 -2.55 -21.52 -0.46
CA GLY A 163 -1.72 -22.70 -0.53
C GLY A 163 -2.43 -23.90 0.09
N SER A 164 -1.88 -25.10 -0.11
CA SER A 164 -2.41 -26.34 0.49
C SER A 164 -2.21 -26.43 2.02
N ILE A 165 -2.04 -25.30 2.71
CA ILE A 165 -1.77 -25.24 4.15
C ILE A 165 -3.11 -25.29 4.91
N LYS A 166 -3.35 -26.35 5.64
CA LYS A 166 -4.57 -26.55 6.43
C LYS A 166 -4.46 -26.05 7.89
N GLU A 167 -3.33 -25.49 8.27
CA GLU A 167 -3.09 -25.04 9.63
C GLU A 167 -3.35 -23.53 9.77
N LEU A 168 -3.97 -23.14 10.90
CA LEU A 168 -4.11 -21.76 11.36
C LEU A 168 -2.74 -21.18 11.81
N THR A 169 -1.74 -21.24 10.95
CA THR A 169 -0.42 -20.67 11.26
C THR A 169 -0.42 -19.21 10.83
N ARG A 170 0.00 -18.33 11.74
CA ARG A 170 0.19 -16.90 11.40
C ARG A 170 1.49 -16.74 10.63
N PHE A 171 1.37 -16.38 9.36
CA PHE A 171 2.51 -16.10 8.48
C PHE A 171 2.80 -14.60 8.33
N VAL A 172 2.09 -13.77 9.10
CA VAL A 172 2.25 -12.30 9.04
C VAL A 172 3.67 -11.92 9.44
N GLY A 173 4.32 -11.12 8.60
CA GLY A 173 5.72 -10.70 8.76
C GLY A 173 6.74 -11.68 8.15
N ASP A 174 6.31 -12.85 7.66
CA ASP A 174 7.21 -13.80 7.02
C ASP A 174 7.51 -13.42 5.56
N THR A 175 8.65 -13.86 5.08
CA THR A 175 9.05 -13.72 3.66
C THR A 175 8.81 -15.02 2.93
N ILE A 176 8.27 -14.93 1.71
CA ILE A 176 8.06 -16.06 0.81
C ILE A 176 9.10 -16.01 -0.29
N THR A 177 9.66 -17.17 -0.62
CA THR A 177 10.56 -17.37 -1.76
C THR A 177 10.21 -18.66 -2.51
N ASN A 178 10.78 -18.84 -3.72
CA ASN A 178 10.68 -20.11 -4.43
C ASN A 178 11.55 -21.19 -3.78
N VAL A 179 11.04 -22.44 -3.73
CA VAL A 179 11.79 -23.57 -3.17
C VAL A 179 13.04 -23.89 -4.00
N GLU A 180 12.94 -23.76 -5.33
CA GLU A 180 14.01 -24.09 -6.26
C GLU A 180 15.11 -23.03 -6.36
N ARG A 181 14.76 -21.78 -5.98
CA ARG A 181 15.65 -20.62 -6.13
C ARG A 181 15.42 -19.63 -4.98
N PRO A 182 15.78 -20.03 -3.74
CA PRO A 182 15.54 -19.23 -2.51
C PRO A 182 16.44 -18.00 -2.42
#